data_470cc5631ba5ac4980c7c50341b360ea
#
_entry.id   470cc5631ba5ac4980c7c50341b360ea
#
_cell.length_a   1.000
_cell.length_b   1.000
_cell.length_c   1.000
_cell.angle_alpha   90.00
_cell.angle_beta   90.00
_cell.angle_gamma   90.00
#
_symmetry.space_group_name_H-M   'P 1'
#
loop_
_entity.id
_entity.type
_entity.pdbx_description
1 polymer ?
#
loop_
_entity_poly.entity_id
_entity_poly.type
_entity_poly.pdbx_seq_one_letter_code
_entity_poly.pdbx_strand_id
1 'polypeptide(L)'
;MKAIFHEEATCDGARAGQVDTPGGSFTTPCFMPVGTRGAVRHLSSKDLGDLGAEVVLANTYHLMLRPGVEVVRDLGGLRGFTGWQGLSLTDSGGYQIFSLQPRVDDVGAEFRSTYDGSIHKLTPEGAAGVQADLGADIQMVLDVCSALPATDAIVRQAVDRTSAWAVRGRKAFLDHPDAQQRQCQFGIVQGGTNVALRTESAQRTLEVGFDGYAIGGLSVGETR
;
A
#
# COMPACT_ATOMS: atom_id res chain seq x y z
N MET A 1 -2.48 -3.46 17.63
CA MET A 1 -3.65 -2.53 17.76
C MET A 1 -4.11 -2.28 16.34
N LYS A 2 -5.41 -2.38 16.05
CA LYS A 2 -5.94 -2.12 14.70
C LYS A 2 -6.04 -0.62 14.46
N ALA A 3 -6.06 -0.20 13.19
CA ALA A 3 -6.49 1.16 12.86
C ALA A 3 -7.93 1.36 13.31
N ILE A 4 -8.21 2.47 13.98
CA ILE A 4 -9.55 2.80 14.48
C ILE A 4 -9.92 4.18 13.94
N PHE A 5 -11.04 4.26 13.23
CA PHE A 5 -11.59 5.52 12.76
C PHE A 5 -12.61 6.04 13.76
N HIS A 6 -12.41 7.26 14.22
CA HIS A 6 -13.32 8.01 15.06
C HIS A 6 -13.98 9.09 14.21
N GLU A 7 -15.27 8.92 13.94
CA GLU A 7 -16.06 9.90 13.18
C GLU A 7 -16.37 11.10 14.08
N GLU A 8 -16.05 12.31 13.62
CA GLU A 8 -16.28 13.56 14.35
C GLU A 8 -17.37 14.42 13.71
N ALA A 9 -17.51 14.35 12.38
CA ALA A 9 -18.51 15.12 11.64
C ALA A 9 -18.95 14.40 10.37
N THR A 10 -20.20 14.64 9.97
CA THR A 10 -20.78 14.16 8.71
C THR A 10 -21.51 15.29 7.98
N CYS A 11 -21.46 15.26 6.65
CA CYS A 11 -22.22 16.18 5.78
C CYS A 11 -22.51 15.47 4.45
N ASP A 12 -23.79 15.24 4.14
CA ASP A 12 -24.24 14.61 2.88
C ASP A 12 -23.49 13.33 2.50
N GLY A 13 -23.19 12.47 3.48
CA GLY A 13 -22.45 11.22 3.29
C GLY A 13 -20.92 11.38 3.32
N ALA A 14 -20.38 12.59 3.29
CA ALA A 14 -18.98 12.84 3.60
C ALA A 14 -18.75 12.73 5.11
N ARG A 15 -17.54 12.26 5.49
CA ARG A 15 -17.15 12.09 6.89
C ARG A 15 -15.81 12.74 7.14
N ALA A 16 -15.70 13.39 8.29
CA ALA A 16 -14.43 13.84 8.84
C ALA A 16 -14.21 13.19 10.20
N GLY A 17 -12.95 12.98 10.57
CA GLY A 17 -12.61 12.34 11.83
C GLY A 17 -11.14 12.09 11.99
N GLN A 18 -10.78 11.23 12.92
CA GLN A 18 -9.41 10.85 13.23
C GLN A 18 -9.23 9.35 13.02
N VAL A 19 -8.06 8.97 12.51
CA VAL A 19 -7.60 7.57 12.46
C VAL A 19 -6.47 7.38 13.44
N ASP A 20 -6.64 6.46 14.38
CA ASP A 20 -5.59 6.02 15.29
C ASP A 20 -4.89 4.79 14.74
N THR A 21 -3.55 4.80 14.76
CA THR A 21 -2.69 3.68 14.40
C THR A 21 -1.69 3.40 15.53
N PRO A 22 -0.98 2.27 15.55
CA PRO A 22 0.07 2.04 16.53
C PRO A 22 1.19 3.11 16.52
N GLY A 23 1.44 3.73 15.36
CA GLY A 23 2.48 4.75 15.18
C GLY A 23 2.04 6.17 15.55
N GLY A 24 0.74 6.41 15.72
CA GLY A 24 0.15 7.72 15.99
C GLY A 24 -1.19 7.90 15.32
N SER A 25 -1.70 9.12 15.32
CA SER A 25 -3.00 9.47 14.76
C SER A 25 -2.89 10.49 13.64
N PHE A 26 -3.86 10.52 12.74
CA PHE A 26 -3.99 11.54 11.69
C PHE A 26 -5.45 11.90 11.45
N THR A 27 -5.71 13.11 10.98
CA THR A 27 -7.05 13.61 10.68
C THR A 27 -7.53 13.18 9.30
N THR A 28 -8.84 13.09 9.10
CA THR A 28 -9.45 12.78 7.79
C THR A 28 -10.57 13.76 7.46
N PRO A 29 -10.76 14.10 6.18
CA PRO A 29 -9.97 13.67 5.02
C PRO A 29 -8.56 14.29 5.02
N CYS A 30 -7.54 13.55 4.56
CA CYS A 30 -6.20 14.07 4.39
C CYS A 30 -5.64 13.72 3.01
N PHE A 31 -4.71 14.53 2.53
CA PHE A 31 -3.90 14.23 1.37
C PHE A 31 -2.55 13.66 1.83
N MET A 32 -2.15 12.53 1.26
CA MET A 32 -0.86 11.88 1.56
C MET A 32 0.13 12.19 0.43
N PRO A 33 1.06 13.16 0.62
CA PRO A 33 2.07 13.48 -0.39
C PRO A 33 2.93 12.27 -0.73
N VAL A 34 3.27 12.10 -2.02
CA VAL A 34 4.06 10.96 -2.47
C VAL A 34 5.55 11.26 -2.38
N GLY A 35 6.21 10.57 -1.47
CA GLY A 35 7.66 10.55 -1.30
C GLY A 35 8.27 9.28 -1.87
N THR A 36 8.36 9.15 -3.20
CA THR A 36 8.71 7.93 -3.93
C THR A 36 9.91 7.16 -3.35
N ARG A 37 10.95 7.86 -2.96
CA ARG A 37 12.17 7.29 -2.35
C ARG A 37 12.40 7.80 -0.93
N GLY A 38 11.32 7.96 -0.17
CA GLY A 38 11.36 8.56 1.15
C GLY A 38 11.45 10.09 1.16
N ALA A 39 11.34 10.75 0.00
CA ALA A 39 11.37 12.20 -0.11
C ALA A 39 10.33 12.70 -1.12
N VAL A 40 9.54 13.68 -0.72
CA VAL A 40 8.62 14.40 -1.60
C VAL A 40 9.44 15.37 -2.44
N ARG A 41 9.22 15.35 -3.75
CA ARG A 41 10.01 16.16 -4.69
C ARG A 41 9.92 17.66 -4.35
N HIS A 42 11.07 18.29 -4.21
CA HIS A 42 11.23 19.73 -3.90
C HIS A 42 10.74 20.17 -2.51
N LEU A 43 10.41 19.25 -1.60
CA LEU A 43 9.99 19.56 -0.23
C LEU A 43 10.90 18.85 0.77
N SER A 44 11.31 19.56 1.80
CA SER A 44 11.95 18.96 2.97
C SER A 44 10.89 18.42 3.94
N SER A 45 11.31 17.61 4.92
CA SER A 45 10.42 17.15 6.00
C SER A 45 9.86 18.34 6.81
N LYS A 46 10.63 19.43 6.94
CA LYS A 46 10.14 20.65 7.57
C LYS A 46 9.03 21.31 6.77
N ASP A 47 9.21 21.44 5.44
CA ASP A 47 8.19 22.05 4.57
C ASP A 47 6.88 21.25 4.62
N LEU A 48 6.96 19.92 4.66
CA LEU A 48 5.78 19.04 4.81
C LEU A 48 5.06 19.29 6.14
N GLY A 49 5.78 19.45 7.24
CA GLY A 49 5.22 19.80 8.53
C GLY A 49 4.56 21.18 8.53
N ASP A 50 5.22 22.19 7.94
CA ASP A 50 4.69 23.55 7.83
C ASP A 50 3.41 23.60 6.96
N LEU A 51 3.28 22.68 5.98
CA LEU A 51 2.09 22.51 5.14
C LEU A 51 0.98 21.69 5.80
N GLY A 52 1.21 21.14 6.99
CA GLY A 52 0.24 20.34 7.74
C GLY A 52 0.08 18.91 7.20
N ALA A 53 1.07 18.38 6.50
CA ALA A 53 1.04 16.95 6.14
C ALA A 53 1.19 16.10 7.41
N GLU A 54 0.34 15.08 7.54
CA GLU A 54 0.36 14.16 8.68
C GLU A 54 0.90 12.78 8.28
N VAL A 55 0.64 12.36 7.03
CA VAL A 55 1.06 11.06 6.48
C VAL A 55 1.77 11.28 5.16
N VAL A 56 2.92 10.61 4.96
CA VAL A 56 3.65 10.60 3.68
C VAL A 56 3.63 9.20 3.10
N LEU A 57 3.31 9.08 1.79
CA LEU A 57 3.35 7.81 1.07
C LEU A 57 4.76 7.59 0.49
N ALA A 58 5.33 6.40 0.72
CA ALA A 58 6.58 5.96 0.10
C ALA A 58 6.36 4.71 -0.76
N ASN A 59 7.13 4.57 -1.84
CA ASN A 59 6.95 3.45 -2.76
C ASN A 59 7.89 2.29 -2.43
N THR A 60 7.31 1.16 -2.06
CA THR A 60 8.03 -0.08 -1.73
C THR A 60 8.96 -0.53 -2.84
N TYR A 61 8.50 -0.56 -4.10
CA TYR A 61 9.33 -0.94 -5.24
C TYR A 61 10.65 -0.18 -5.31
N HIS A 62 10.60 1.13 -5.15
CA HIS A 62 11.80 1.96 -5.26
C HIS A 62 12.74 1.79 -4.08
N LEU A 63 12.23 1.78 -2.87
CA LEU A 63 13.03 1.64 -1.65
C LEU A 63 13.64 0.24 -1.51
N MET A 64 12.90 -0.79 -1.89
CA MET A 64 13.37 -2.18 -1.89
C MET A 64 14.57 -2.38 -2.82
N LEU A 65 14.60 -1.72 -3.96
CA LEU A 65 15.68 -1.82 -4.93
C LEU A 65 16.82 -0.84 -4.66
N ARG A 66 16.49 0.37 -4.19
CA ARG A 66 17.49 1.42 -3.93
C ARG A 66 16.99 2.44 -2.89
N PRO A 67 17.62 2.53 -1.70
CA PRO A 67 18.95 1.98 -1.36
C PRO A 67 18.96 0.48 -1.00
N GLY A 68 17.80 -0.15 -0.86
CA GLY A 68 17.61 -1.51 -0.35
C GLY A 68 17.00 -1.49 1.05
N VAL A 69 16.24 -2.55 1.34
CA VAL A 69 15.46 -2.67 2.59
C VAL A 69 16.35 -2.65 3.82
N GLU A 70 17.49 -3.37 3.75
CA GLU A 70 18.44 -3.48 4.87
C GLU A 70 19.00 -2.11 5.26
N VAL A 71 19.34 -1.27 4.28
CA VAL A 71 19.85 0.08 4.54
C VAL A 71 18.81 0.94 5.26
N VAL A 72 17.55 0.88 4.82
CA VAL A 72 16.47 1.65 5.46
C VAL A 72 16.20 1.15 6.87
N ARG A 73 16.14 -0.18 7.05
CA ARG A 73 15.97 -0.81 8.37
C ARG A 73 17.08 -0.42 9.35
N ASP A 74 18.33 -0.51 8.92
CA ASP A 74 19.51 -0.25 9.77
C ASP A 74 19.61 1.23 10.17
N LEU A 75 18.99 2.13 9.40
CA LEU A 75 18.84 3.55 9.74
C LEU A 75 17.62 3.85 10.64
N GLY A 76 16.90 2.84 11.11
CA GLY A 76 15.72 3.00 11.98
C GLY A 76 14.40 3.11 11.22
N GLY A 77 14.31 2.46 10.07
CA GLY A 77 13.15 2.47 9.18
C GLY A 77 12.96 3.79 8.44
N LEU A 78 11.81 3.97 7.82
CA LEU A 78 11.48 5.19 7.06
C LEU A 78 11.65 6.45 7.90
N ARG A 79 11.23 6.44 9.16
CA ARG A 79 11.35 7.60 10.06
C ARG A 79 12.79 8.04 10.23
N GLY A 80 13.71 7.12 10.51
CA GLY A 80 15.13 7.41 10.67
C GLY A 80 15.81 7.77 9.34
N PHE A 81 15.47 7.04 8.27
CA PHE A 81 16.02 7.27 6.93
C PHE A 81 15.64 8.63 6.33
N THR A 82 14.37 9.07 6.52
CA THR A 82 13.87 10.31 5.91
C THR A 82 13.92 11.52 6.84
N GLY A 83 14.05 11.32 8.16
CA GLY A 83 13.87 12.36 9.16
C GLY A 83 12.42 12.86 9.31
N TRP A 84 11.45 12.25 8.60
CA TRP A 84 10.04 12.60 8.72
C TRP A 84 9.47 12.14 10.08
N GLN A 85 8.83 13.04 10.81
CA GLN A 85 8.31 12.76 12.15
C GLN A 85 6.83 12.40 12.19
N GLY A 86 6.09 12.64 11.09
CA GLY A 86 4.71 12.19 10.92
C GLY A 86 4.62 10.70 10.59
N LEU A 87 3.43 10.27 10.22
CA LEU A 87 3.18 8.88 9.83
C LEU A 87 3.62 8.61 8.40
N SER A 88 3.85 7.35 8.10
CA SER A 88 4.20 6.87 6.76
C SER A 88 3.28 5.74 6.32
N LEU A 89 2.93 5.76 5.04
CA LEU A 89 2.26 4.67 4.36
C LEU A 89 3.16 4.15 3.24
N THR A 90 3.31 2.84 3.11
CA THR A 90 3.95 2.23 1.94
C THR A 90 2.92 1.58 1.05
N ASP A 91 3.03 1.81 -0.27
CA ASP A 91 2.31 0.99 -1.24
C ASP A 91 2.87 -0.44 -1.26
N SER A 92 2.17 -1.35 -1.94
CA SER A 92 2.63 -2.75 -2.07
C SER A 92 3.79 -2.93 -3.05
N GLY A 93 4.10 -1.92 -3.87
CA GLY A 93 4.96 -2.02 -5.05
C GLY A 93 4.27 -2.60 -6.28
N GLY A 94 3.03 -3.06 -6.16
CA GLY A 94 2.28 -3.72 -7.22
C GLY A 94 2.11 -2.84 -8.45
N TYR A 95 1.68 -1.60 -8.31
CA TYR A 95 1.45 -0.67 -9.42
C TYR A 95 2.71 -0.46 -10.27
N GLN A 96 3.87 -0.22 -9.65
CA GLN A 96 5.14 -0.03 -10.34
C GLN A 96 5.56 -1.31 -11.06
N ILE A 97 5.45 -2.46 -10.40
CA ILE A 97 5.78 -3.76 -10.96
C ILE A 97 4.89 -4.06 -12.18
N PHE A 98 3.58 -3.87 -12.09
CA PHE A 98 2.66 -4.12 -13.20
C PHE A 98 2.90 -3.21 -14.40
N SER A 99 3.39 -2.00 -14.20
CA SER A 99 3.79 -1.11 -15.29
C SER A 99 4.99 -1.62 -16.10
N LEU A 100 5.78 -2.56 -15.55
CA LEU A 100 6.96 -3.16 -16.16
C LEU A 100 6.66 -4.44 -16.96
N GLN A 101 5.41 -4.77 -17.18
CA GLN A 101 4.97 -6.00 -17.86
C GLN A 101 5.58 -7.27 -17.21
N PRO A 102 5.36 -7.49 -15.93
CA PRO A 102 5.93 -8.61 -15.19
C PRO A 102 5.36 -9.94 -15.66
N ARG A 103 6.06 -11.02 -15.35
CA ARG A 103 5.49 -12.36 -15.36
C ARG A 103 4.75 -12.58 -14.04
N VAL A 104 3.41 -12.69 -14.11
CA VAL A 104 2.56 -12.86 -12.92
C VAL A 104 1.97 -14.27 -12.90
N ASP A 105 2.21 -14.98 -11.80
CA ASP A 105 1.62 -16.28 -11.50
C ASP A 105 0.91 -16.25 -10.13
N ASP A 106 0.40 -17.38 -9.66
CA ASP A 106 -0.28 -17.43 -8.36
C ASP A 106 0.70 -17.31 -7.18
N VAL A 107 2.00 -17.49 -7.42
CA VAL A 107 3.04 -17.34 -6.40
C VAL A 107 3.37 -15.87 -6.18
N GLY A 108 3.48 -15.07 -7.26
CA GLY A 108 3.88 -13.68 -7.18
C GLY A 108 4.13 -13.04 -8.54
N ALA A 109 4.83 -11.92 -8.55
CA ALA A 109 5.21 -11.17 -9.74
C ALA A 109 6.73 -11.19 -9.93
N GLU A 110 7.20 -11.69 -11.07
CA GLU A 110 8.59 -11.63 -11.48
C GLU A 110 8.78 -10.46 -12.44
N PHE A 111 9.73 -9.61 -12.16
CA PHE A 111 9.97 -8.38 -12.93
C PHE A 111 11.46 -8.08 -13.06
N ARG A 112 11.80 -7.23 -14.03
CA ARG A 112 13.15 -6.72 -14.22
C ARG A 112 13.28 -5.33 -13.61
N SER A 113 14.27 -5.17 -12.73
CA SER A 113 14.60 -3.89 -12.12
C SER A 113 14.93 -2.82 -13.17
N THR A 114 14.34 -1.63 -13.02
CA THR A 114 14.66 -0.47 -13.86
C THR A 114 16.00 0.16 -13.52
N TYR A 115 16.62 -0.22 -12.40
CA TYR A 115 17.88 0.35 -11.93
C TYR A 115 19.10 -0.33 -12.52
N ASP A 116 19.09 -1.66 -12.61
CA ASP A 116 20.26 -2.45 -12.98
C ASP A 116 19.93 -3.65 -13.89
N GLY A 117 18.65 -3.83 -14.21
CA GLY A 117 18.17 -4.92 -15.06
C GLY A 117 18.13 -6.30 -14.39
N SER A 118 18.43 -6.41 -13.10
CA SER A 118 18.33 -7.67 -12.36
C SER A 118 16.89 -8.17 -12.29
N ILE A 119 16.73 -9.49 -12.18
CA ILE A 119 15.41 -10.13 -12.08
C ILE A 119 15.07 -10.28 -10.60
N HIS A 120 13.89 -9.85 -10.23
CA HIS A 120 13.34 -9.97 -8.88
C HIS A 120 11.98 -10.65 -8.93
N LYS A 121 11.64 -11.33 -7.84
CA LYS A 121 10.31 -11.88 -7.62
C LYS A 121 9.74 -11.32 -6.31
N LEU A 122 8.59 -10.69 -6.39
CA LEU A 122 7.83 -10.21 -5.23
C LEU A 122 6.62 -11.12 -5.03
N THR A 123 6.53 -11.72 -3.86
CA THR A 123 5.37 -12.51 -3.41
C THR A 123 4.56 -11.71 -2.40
N PRO A 124 3.30 -12.08 -2.10
CA PRO A 124 2.53 -11.43 -1.04
C PRO A 124 3.23 -11.42 0.32
N GLU A 125 3.90 -12.51 0.67
CA GLU A 125 4.69 -12.62 1.89
C GLU A 125 5.93 -11.72 1.85
N GLY A 126 6.62 -11.70 0.72
CA GLY A 126 7.78 -10.84 0.51
C GLY A 126 7.41 -9.36 0.58
N ALA A 127 6.27 -8.96 0.00
CA ALA A 127 5.78 -7.58 0.08
C ALA A 127 5.46 -7.15 1.52
N ALA A 128 4.83 -8.04 2.31
CA ALA A 128 4.57 -7.77 3.72
C ALA A 128 5.88 -7.65 4.52
N GLY A 129 6.85 -8.54 4.30
CA GLY A 129 8.15 -8.50 4.97
C GLY A 129 8.96 -7.26 4.62
N VAL A 130 9.04 -6.89 3.33
CA VAL A 130 9.72 -5.67 2.89
C VAL A 130 9.14 -4.43 3.58
N GLN A 131 7.82 -4.29 3.62
CA GLN A 131 7.17 -3.14 4.26
C GLN A 131 7.32 -3.15 5.78
N ALA A 132 7.38 -4.35 6.40
CA ALA A 132 7.70 -4.49 7.81
C ALA A 132 9.10 -3.95 8.12
N ASP A 133 10.10 -4.33 7.34
CA ASP A 133 11.48 -3.86 7.48
C ASP A 133 11.64 -2.37 7.13
N LEU A 134 10.89 -1.85 6.17
CA LEU A 134 10.84 -0.40 5.90
C LEU A 134 10.27 0.39 7.08
N GLY A 135 9.51 -0.24 7.96
CA GLY A 135 8.98 0.38 9.17
C GLY A 135 7.92 1.45 8.92
N ALA A 136 7.07 1.25 7.89
CA ALA A 136 5.92 2.11 7.64
C ALA A 136 4.86 1.94 8.74
N ASP A 137 4.10 2.99 9.06
CA ASP A 137 2.99 2.89 10.01
C ASP A 137 1.78 2.18 9.41
N ILE A 138 1.60 2.33 8.09
CA ILE A 138 0.56 1.64 7.31
C ILE A 138 1.22 0.97 6.11
N GLN A 139 1.01 -0.35 5.95
CA GLN A 139 1.42 -1.09 4.79
C GLN A 139 0.22 -1.57 3.95
N MET A 140 0.40 -1.62 2.63
CA MET A 140 -0.62 -2.10 1.71
C MET A 140 -0.38 -3.54 1.32
N VAL A 141 -1.44 -4.34 1.22
CA VAL A 141 -1.34 -5.70 0.70
C VAL A 141 -0.96 -5.70 -0.78
N LEU A 142 -0.20 -6.70 -1.24
CA LEU A 142 0.12 -6.85 -2.66
C LEU A 142 -1.13 -7.23 -3.44
N ASP A 143 -1.40 -6.50 -4.51
CA ASP A 143 -2.58 -6.63 -5.36
C ASP A 143 -2.23 -6.71 -6.84
N VAL A 144 -3.19 -7.07 -7.67
CA VAL A 144 -3.08 -7.06 -9.14
C VAL A 144 -3.98 -5.98 -9.70
N CYS A 145 -3.36 -4.92 -10.21
CA CYS A 145 -4.06 -3.83 -10.87
C CYS A 145 -4.14 -4.10 -12.38
N SER A 146 -5.34 -4.06 -12.97
CA SER A 146 -5.53 -4.19 -14.42
C SER A 146 -5.61 -2.82 -15.06
N ALA A 147 -4.82 -2.59 -16.11
CA ALA A 147 -5.00 -1.41 -16.96
C ALA A 147 -6.37 -1.46 -17.64
N LEU A 148 -6.99 -0.31 -17.82
CA LEU A 148 -8.29 -0.17 -18.50
C LEU A 148 -8.11 0.54 -19.86
N PRO A 149 -8.92 0.19 -20.89
CA PRO A 149 -10.00 -0.80 -20.85
C PRO A 149 -9.49 -2.25 -20.82
N ALA A 150 -10.18 -3.12 -20.06
CA ALA A 150 -9.89 -4.53 -19.97
C ALA A 150 -11.19 -5.35 -20.11
N THR A 151 -11.07 -6.59 -20.56
CA THR A 151 -12.22 -7.51 -20.56
C THR A 151 -12.58 -7.95 -19.15
N ASP A 152 -13.84 -8.31 -18.93
CA ASP A 152 -14.29 -8.83 -17.64
C ASP A 152 -13.48 -10.07 -17.18
N ALA A 153 -12.99 -10.88 -18.11
CA ALA A 153 -12.14 -12.03 -17.79
C ALA A 153 -10.79 -11.61 -17.18
N ILE A 154 -10.16 -10.56 -17.71
CA ILE A 154 -8.90 -10.01 -17.18
C ILE A 154 -9.13 -9.40 -15.79
N VAL A 155 -10.20 -8.61 -15.65
CA VAL A 155 -10.56 -7.99 -14.37
C VAL A 155 -10.91 -9.07 -13.33
N ARG A 156 -11.63 -10.12 -13.71
CA ARG A 156 -11.94 -11.28 -12.87
C ARG A 156 -10.65 -11.94 -12.36
N GLN A 157 -9.71 -12.23 -13.26
CA GLN A 157 -8.44 -12.83 -12.89
C GLN A 157 -7.65 -11.96 -11.89
N ALA A 158 -7.67 -10.63 -12.06
CA ALA A 158 -7.07 -9.69 -11.14
C ALA A 158 -7.73 -9.74 -9.76
N VAL A 159 -9.07 -9.79 -9.70
CA VAL A 159 -9.81 -9.93 -8.43
C VAL A 159 -9.49 -11.25 -7.74
N ASP A 160 -9.52 -12.37 -8.47
CA ASP A 160 -9.27 -13.69 -7.89
C ASP A 160 -7.85 -13.79 -7.32
N ARG A 161 -6.86 -13.29 -8.06
CA ARG A 161 -5.45 -13.28 -7.62
C ARG A 161 -5.22 -12.34 -6.46
N THR A 162 -5.76 -11.13 -6.52
CA THR A 162 -5.68 -10.16 -5.40
C THR A 162 -6.27 -10.75 -4.13
N SER A 163 -7.43 -11.40 -4.21
CA SER A 163 -8.05 -12.04 -3.04
C SER A 163 -7.21 -13.18 -2.47
N ALA A 164 -6.63 -14.02 -3.32
CA ALA A 164 -5.75 -15.10 -2.87
C ALA A 164 -4.45 -14.55 -2.24
N TRP A 165 -3.87 -13.53 -2.83
CA TRP A 165 -2.68 -12.86 -2.31
C TRP A 165 -2.96 -12.09 -1.01
N ALA A 166 -4.15 -11.51 -0.87
CA ALA A 166 -4.58 -10.82 0.33
C ALA A 166 -4.52 -11.73 1.57
N VAL A 167 -5.03 -12.96 1.46
CA VAL A 167 -4.97 -13.95 2.55
C VAL A 167 -3.52 -14.27 2.94
N ARG A 168 -2.66 -14.49 1.95
CA ARG A 168 -1.24 -14.83 2.17
C ARG A 168 -0.46 -13.67 2.77
N GLY A 169 -0.64 -12.46 2.21
CA GLY A 169 0.00 -11.24 2.72
C GLY A 169 -0.45 -10.90 4.15
N ARG A 170 -1.75 -11.07 4.44
CA ARG A 170 -2.28 -10.85 5.79
C ARG A 170 -1.71 -11.85 6.79
N LYS A 171 -1.64 -13.11 6.42
CA LYS A 171 -1.01 -14.12 7.27
C LYS A 171 0.45 -13.77 7.57
N ALA A 172 1.24 -13.43 6.56
CA ALA A 172 2.63 -13.05 6.74
C ALA A 172 2.80 -11.82 7.65
N PHE A 173 1.94 -10.82 7.51
CA PHE A 173 1.92 -9.66 8.42
C PHE A 173 1.63 -10.06 9.87
N LEU A 174 0.64 -10.91 10.10
CA LEU A 174 0.26 -11.35 11.44
C LEU A 174 1.31 -12.27 12.09
N ASP A 175 2.04 -13.03 11.27
CA ASP A 175 3.13 -13.90 11.73
C ASP A 175 4.43 -13.09 12.01
N HIS A 176 4.53 -11.86 11.53
CA HIS A 176 5.73 -11.03 11.72
C HIS A 176 5.73 -10.43 13.14
N PRO A 177 6.77 -10.70 13.97
CA PRO A 177 6.73 -10.39 15.40
C PRO A 177 6.60 -8.90 15.72
N ASP A 178 7.17 -8.05 14.88
CA ASP A 178 7.20 -6.60 15.12
C ASP A 178 6.11 -5.85 14.34
N ALA A 179 5.77 -6.29 13.12
CA ALA A 179 4.84 -5.57 12.25
C ALA A 179 3.46 -5.42 12.89
N GLN A 180 2.88 -6.51 13.39
CA GLN A 180 1.54 -6.49 14.01
C GLN A 180 1.43 -5.60 15.25
N GLN A 181 2.56 -5.25 15.90
CA GLN A 181 2.58 -4.38 17.08
C GLN A 181 2.74 -2.91 16.71
N ARG A 182 3.40 -2.62 15.59
CA ARG A 182 3.84 -1.27 15.20
C ARG A 182 3.14 -0.72 13.97
N GLN A 183 2.51 -1.59 13.19
CA GLN A 183 1.95 -1.23 11.90
C GLN A 183 0.49 -1.63 11.78
N CYS A 184 -0.21 -1.01 10.83
CA CYS A 184 -1.49 -1.47 10.30
C CYS A 184 -1.29 -2.01 8.90
N GLN A 185 -2.11 -2.98 8.49
CA GLN A 185 -2.13 -3.46 7.12
C GLN A 185 -3.50 -3.23 6.48
N PHE A 186 -3.52 -2.58 5.32
CA PHE A 186 -4.74 -2.27 4.57
C PHE A 186 -4.90 -3.22 3.39
N GLY A 187 -6.11 -3.74 3.24
CA GLY A 187 -6.53 -4.53 2.08
C GLY A 187 -6.90 -3.63 0.91
N ILE A 188 -6.84 -4.17 -0.32
CA ILE A 188 -7.14 -3.42 -1.54
C ILE A 188 -8.27 -4.09 -2.30
N VAL A 189 -9.33 -3.32 -2.59
CA VAL A 189 -10.46 -3.74 -3.42
C VAL A 189 -10.13 -3.48 -4.88
N GLN A 190 -10.19 -4.53 -5.71
CA GLN A 190 -10.02 -4.48 -7.15
C GLN A 190 -11.38 -4.67 -7.87
N GLY A 191 -11.42 -4.70 -9.20
CA GLY A 191 -12.64 -4.95 -9.96
C GLY A 191 -12.86 -3.97 -11.13
N GLY A 192 -11.90 -3.10 -11.43
CA GLY A 192 -11.97 -2.13 -12.52
C GLY A 192 -13.24 -1.27 -12.41
N THR A 193 -13.96 -1.12 -13.51
CA THR A 193 -15.26 -0.42 -13.57
C THR A 193 -16.46 -1.37 -13.47
N ASN A 194 -16.25 -2.68 -13.27
CA ASN A 194 -17.33 -3.66 -13.14
C ASN A 194 -17.82 -3.70 -11.68
N VAL A 195 -19.05 -3.19 -11.46
CA VAL A 195 -19.64 -3.06 -10.12
C VAL A 195 -19.78 -4.42 -9.42
N ALA A 196 -20.17 -5.48 -10.15
CA ALA A 196 -20.34 -6.80 -9.57
C ALA A 196 -19.00 -7.36 -9.07
N LEU A 197 -17.92 -7.22 -9.87
CA LEU A 197 -16.57 -7.63 -9.49
C LEU A 197 -16.02 -6.81 -8.33
N ARG A 198 -16.32 -5.51 -8.26
CA ARG A 198 -15.95 -4.68 -7.10
C ARG A 198 -16.65 -5.11 -5.82
N THR A 199 -17.95 -5.39 -5.91
CA THR A 199 -18.73 -5.87 -4.76
C THR A 199 -18.16 -7.19 -4.24
N GLU A 200 -17.90 -8.14 -5.15
CA GLU A 200 -17.30 -9.42 -4.79
C GLU A 200 -15.89 -9.25 -4.17
N SER A 201 -15.05 -8.42 -4.80
CA SER A 201 -13.71 -8.11 -4.27
C SER A 201 -13.78 -7.50 -2.88
N ALA A 202 -14.70 -6.56 -2.66
CA ALA A 202 -14.89 -5.93 -1.35
C ALA A 202 -15.30 -6.96 -0.29
N GLN A 203 -16.25 -7.84 -0.60
CA GLN A 203 -16.67 -8.91 0.32
C GLN A 203 -15.52 -9.83 0.70
N ARG A 204 -14.76 -10.34 -0.29
CA ARG A 204 -13.60 -11.20 -0.06
C ARG A 204 -12.50 -10.49 0.75
N THR A 205 -12.27 -9.20 0.50
CA THR A 205 -11.27 -8.42 1.24
C THR A 205 -11.70 -8.19 2.69
N LEU A 206 -13.00 -7.95 2.93
CA LEU A 206 -13.56 -7.83 4.26
C LEU A 206 -13.44 -9.13 5.08
N GLU A 207 -13.65 -10.28 4.45
CA GLU A 207 -13.52 -11.60 5.11
C GLU A 207 -12.10 -11.88 5.62
N VAL A 208 -11.07 -11.32 4.98
CA VAL A 208 -9.68 -11.45 5.44
C VAL A 208 -9.43 -10.69 6.75
N GLY A 209 -10.14 -9.59 6.99
CA GLY A 209 -10.07 -8.84 8.24
C GLY A 209 -8.82 -7.98 8.36
N PHE A 210 -8.65 -7.03 7.46
CA PHE A 210 -7.60 -6.01 7.51
C PHE A 210 -7.89 -4.92 8.55
N ASP A 211 -6.89 -4.10 8.84
CA ASP A 211 -7.02 -2.97 9.76
C ASP A 211 -7.66 -1.74 9.08
N GLY A 212 -7.63 -1.70 7.74
CA GLY A 212 -8.27 -0.70 6.90
C GLY A 212 -8.38 -1.18 5.47
N TYR A 213 -9.01 -0.40 4.60
CA TYR A 213 -9.34 -0.79 3.22
C TYR A 213 -9.07 0.35 2.25
N ALA A 214 -8.53 0.00 1.09
CA ALA A 214 -8.29 0.92 -0.01
C ALA A 214 -9.07 0.51 -1.26
N ILE A 215 -9.41 1.50 -2.07
CA ILE A 215 -10.03 1.31 -3.37
C ILE A 215 -8.93 1.37 -4.42
N GLY A 216 -8.60 0.20 -5.01
CA GLY A 216 -7.62 0.09 -6.09
C GLY A 216 -8.26 0.03 -7.47
N GLY A 217 -7.42 -0.06 -8.51
CA GLY A 217 -7.86 -0.22 -9.90
C GLY A 217 -8.61 0.99 -10.47
N LEU A 218 -8.28 2.18 -10.00
CA LEU A 218 -8.76 3.46 -10.52
C LEU A 218 -7.57 4.31 -10.98
N SER A 219 -7.83 5.29 -11.86
CA SER A 219 -6.81 6.10 -12.55
C SER A 219 -5.85 5.26 -13.40
N VAL A 220 -6.38 4.21 -14.02
CA VAL A 220 -5.64 3.25 -14.85
C VAL A 220 -6.16 3.16 -16.29
N GLY A 221 -6.91 4.20 -16.74
CA GLY A 221 -7.40 4.34 -18.11
C GLY A 221 -8.92 4.38 -18.26
N GLU A 222 -9.68 4.35 -17.16
CA GLU A 222 -11.14 4.51 -17.18
C GLU A 222 -11.54 5.94 -17.59
N THR A 223 -12.76 6.08 -18.14
CA THR A 223 -13.39 7.37 -18.40
C THR A 223 -13.94 7.98 -17.11
N ARG A 224 -14.04 9.30 -17.08
CA ARG A 224 -14.68 10.05 -16.00
C ARG A 224 -16.20 9.90 -16.05
#